data_5a5bf5e03dffc9bca1551942483da5c6
#
_entry.id   5a5bf5e03dffc9bca1551942483da5c6
#
_cell.length_a   1.000
_cell.length_b   1.000
_cell.length_c   1.000
_cell.angle_alpha   90.00
_cell.angle_beta   90.00
_cell.angle_gamma   90.00
#
_symmetry.space_group_name_H-M   'P 1'
#
loop_
_entity.id
_entity.type
_entity.pdbx_description
1 polymer ?
#
loop_
_entity_poly.entity_id
_entity_poly.type
_entity_poly.pdbx_seq_one_letter_code
_entity_poly.pdbx_strand_id
1 'polypeptide(L)' 'MIELYGKYKLKDGRTGKAVDILGDGEACIFEVDKKGIEDRVITVTQEEISEKVS' A
#
# COMPACT_ATOMS: atom_id res chain seq x y z
N MET A 1 11.26 0.88 4.39
CA MET A 1 10.63 2.21 4.16
C MET A 1 9.73 2.17 2.93
N ILE A 2 8.54 2.72 3.04
CA ILE A 2 7.59 2.72 1.94
C ILE A 2 8.00 3.77 0.91
N GLU A 3 8.06 3.38 -0.35
CA GLU A 3 8.40 4.30 -1.43
C GLU A 3 7.16 4.73 -2.19
N LEU A 4 7.10 6.00 -2.56
CA LEU A 4 5.99 6.53 -3.35
C LEU A 4 5.91 5.80 -4.69
N TYR A 5 4.71 5.37 -5.04
CA TYR A 5 4.41 4.59 -6.24
C TYR A 5 5.07 3.21 -6.29
N GLY A 6 5.66 2.77 -5.18
CA GLY A 6 6.15 1.40 -5.09
C GLY A 6 5.00 0.41 -4.97
N LYS A 7 5.17 -0.77 -5.51
CA LYS A 7 4.16 -1.83 -5.39
C LYS A 7 4.52 -2.76 -4.25
N TYR A 8 3.54 -3.07 -3.44
CA TYR A 8 3.73 -3.85 -2.23
C TYR A 8 2.64 -4.91 -2.08
N LYS A 9 2.99 -5.95 -1.36
CA LYS A 9 2.04 -6.97 -0.93
C LYS A 9 1.82 -6.80 0.57
N LEU A 10 0.57 -6.80 0.97
CA LEU A 10 0.21 -6.70 2.38
C LEU A 10 0.20 -8.08 3.03
N LYS A 11 0.26 -8.11 4.36
CA LYS A 11 0.30 -9.36 5.11
C LYS A 11 -0.96 -10.20 4.93
N ASP A 12 -2.07 -9.56 4.59
CA ASP A 12 -3.32 -10.29 4.34
C ASP A 12 -3.42 -10.82 2.90
N GLY A 13 -2.41 -10.60 2.07
CA GLY A 13 -2.36 -11.10 0.71
C GLY A 13 -2.77 -10.11 -0.37
N ARG A 14 -3.30 -8.96 0.01
CA ARG A 14 -3.67 -7.94 -0.97
C ARG A 14 -2.41 -7.29 -1.54
N THR A 15 -2.48 -6.87 -2.79
CA THR A 15 -1.40 -6.13 -3.43
C THR A 15 -1.90 -4.78 -3.91
N GLY A 16 -0.99 -3.86 -4.11
CA GLY A 16 -1.33 -2.53 -4.58
C GLY A 16 -0.11 -1.63 -4.60
N LYS A 17 -0.38 -0.35 -4.65
CA LYS A 17 0.66 0.66 -4.83
C LYS A 17 0.47 1.81 -3.84
N ALA A 18 1.58 2.32 -3.30
CA ALA A 18 1.56 3.49 -2.43
C ALA A 18 1.43 4.74 -3.29
N VAL A 19 0.32 5.46 -3.14
CA VAL A 19 0.04 6.65 -3.95
C VAL A 19 0.31 7.96 -3.21
N ASP A 20 0.56 7.89 -1.91
CA ASP A 20 0.97 9.03 -1.12
C ASP A 20 1.66 8.51 0.15
N ILE A 21 2.63 9.24 0.64
CA ILE A 21 3.38 8.85 1.84
C ILE A 21 2.97 9.76 3.00
N LEU A 22 2.71 9.14 4.15
CA LEU A 22 2.31 9.85 5.36
C LEU A 22 3.46 9.85 6.36
N GLY A 23 3.69 10.99 7.00
CA GLY A 23 4.77 11.13 7.97
C GLY A 23 6.12 10.90 7.32
N ASP A 24 6.98 10.17 7.98
CA ASP A 24 8.32 9.86 7.49
C ASP A 24 8.39 8.48 6.83
N GLY A 25 7.31 8.04 6.24
CA GLY A 25 7.24 6.71 5.65
C GLY A 25 6.66 5.66 6.59
N GLU A 26 6.02 6.10 7.67
CA GLU A 26 5.40 5.20 8.63
C GLU A 26 4.11 4.59 8.10
N ALA A 27 3.44 5.32 7.21
CA ALA A 27 2.19 4.88 6.62
C ALA A 27 2.08 5.45 5.22
N CYS A 28 1.09 5.01 4.48
CA CYS A 28 0.83 5.51 3.14
C CYS A 28 -0.64 5.39 2.80
N ILE A 29 -1.04 6.17 1.81
CA ILE A 29 -2.31 5.95 1.13
C ILE A 29 -2.03 4.89 0.08
N PHE A 30 -2.77 3.81 0.13
CA PHE A 30 -2.51 2.61 -0.66
C PHE A 30 -3.68 2.30 -1.58
N GLU A 31 -3.40 2.18 -2.86
CA GLU A 31 -4.42 1.81 -3.84
C GLU A 31 -4.32 0.31 -4.10
N VAL A 32 -5.34 -0.41 -3.70
CA VAL A 32 -5.37 -1.88 -3.82
C VAL A 32 -5.68 -2.27 -5.27
N ASP A 33 -4.92 -3.24 -5.78
CA ASP A 33 -5.14 -3.80 -7.12
C ASP A 33 -6.33 -4.75 -7.12
N LYS A 34 -7.53 -4.17 -7.13
CA LYS A 34 -8.73 -4.99 -7.14
C LYS A 34 -9.82 -4.29 -7.94
N LYS A 35 -10.21 -4.90 -9.03
CA LYS A 35 -11.21 -4.35 -9.92
C LYS A 35 -12.62 -4.47 -9.33
N GLY A 36 -13.45 -3.47 -9.63
CA GLY A 36 -14.87 -3.52 -9.28
C GLY A 36 -15.20 -3.13 -7.86
N ILE A 37 -14.24 -2.64 -7.09
CA ILE A 37 -14.44 -2.17 -5.73
C ILE A 37 -14.25 -0.67 -5.69
N GLU A 38 -15.23 0.06 -5.18
CA GLU A 38 -15.15 1.51 -5.08
C GLU A 38 -14.10 1.96 -4.05
N ASP A 39 -14.00 1.25 -2.92
CA ASP A 39 -13.08 1.60 -1.85
C ASP A 39 -11.75 0.86 -1.99
N ARG A 40 -11.03 1.20 -3.07
CA ARG A 40 -9.71 0.61 -3.31
C ARG A 40 -8.58 1.37 -2.64
N VAL A 41 -8.87 2.55 -2.13
CA VAL A 41 -7.86 3.40 -1.50
C VAL A 41 -8.01 3.29 0.00
N ILE A 42 -6.95 2.83 0.67
CA ILE A 42 -6.93 2.62 2.11
C ILE A 42 -5.66 3.21 2.70
N THR A 43 -5.65 3.41 4.01
CA THR A 43 -4.44 3.80 4.73
C THR A 43 -3.77 2.53 5.24
N VAL A 44 -2.49 2.37 4.92
CA VAL A 44 -1.70 1.20 5.29
C VAL A 44 -0.47 1.65 6.07
N THR A 45 -0.19 0.98 7.18
CA THR A 45 1.02 1.24 7.95
C THR A 45 2.15 0.35 7.45
N GLN A 46 3.38 0.74 7.76
CA GLN A 46 4.56 -0.02 7.38
C GLN A 46 4.49 -1.46 7.91
N GLU A 47 3.92 -1.66 9.09
CA GLU A 47 3.80 -2.98 9.69
C GLU A 47 2.87 -3.91 8.92
N GLU A 48 1.94 -3.36 8.15
CA GLU A 48 0.99 -4.16 7.37
C GLU A 48 1.57 -4.64 6.04
N ILE A 49 2.72 -4.13 5.65
CA ILE A 49 3.38 -4.51 4.40
C ILE A 49 4.22 -5.75 4.62
N SER A 50 4.00 -6.76 3.76
CA SER A 50 4.76 -8.00 3.80
C SER A 50 6.05 -7.89 3.01
N GLU A 51 5.95 -7.43 1.74
CA GLU A 51 7.12 -7.32 0.89
C GLU A 51 6.89 -6.32 -0.24
N LYS A 52 7.99 -5.87 -0.81
CA LYS A 52 7.94 -5.02 -2.00
C LYS A 52 7.88 -5.91 -3.24
N VAL A 53 6.90 -5.68 -4.10
CA VAL A 53 6.69 -6.49 -5.30
C VAL A 53 7.45 -5.95 -6.50
N SER A 54 7.57 -4.63 -6.55
CA SER A 54 8.39 -4.02 -7.60
C SER A 54 8.75 -2.58 -7.32
#